data_3ca5f4ec0a8b90e9116ccb69515eb784
#
_entry.id   3ca5f4ec0a8b90e9116ccb69515eb784
#
_cell.length_a   1.000
_cell.length_b   1.000
_cell.length_c   1.000
_cell.angle_alpha   90.00
_cell.angle_beta   90.00
_cell.angle_gamma   90.00
#
_symmetry.space_group_name_H-M   'P 1'
#
loop_
_entity.id
_entity.type
_entity.pdbx_description
1 polymer ?
#
loop_
_entity_poly.entity_id
_entity_poly.type
_entity_poly.pdbx_seq_one_letter_code
_entity_poly.pdbx_strand_id
1 'polypeptide(L)'
;MKRLIRTIAILCFIWLTGGCEKDTEPTWIAPKMEIQVVSQDDIKRKSAILKGNIGENDLEITECGFLYSINKTLLESKALGDKDVIKVLVEQTSGEVKVQLEELIPGTNYFYCLFITCGNTTVISPEILQFATVANNAPELDAITLRTKDNQSITVASEVISSGAESIELRGVCYVKGTEGDPKLGDNNVAVPEGETDFVVTISNLSASTDYTIRAFAMNN
;
A
#
# COMPACT_ATOMS: atom_id res chain seq x y z
N MET A 1 -52.91 3.70 76.53
CA MET A 1 -51.66 3.01 76.20
C MET A 1 -51.48 2.96 74.67
N LYS A 2 -50.77 3.90 74.12
CA LYS A 2 -50.51 3.96 72.67
C LYS A 2 -49.00 3.73 72.47
N ARG A 3 -48.63 2.60 71.83
CA ARG A 3 -47.24 2.27 71.47
C ARG A 3 -46.87 2.98 70.19
N LEU A 4 -45.84 3.81 70.25
CA LEU A 4 -45.26 4.54 69.14
C LEU A 4 -44.22 3.60 68.42
N ILE A 5 -44.49 3.22 67.19
CA ILE A 5 -43.57 2.46 66.34
C ILE A 5 -42.70 3.46 65.61
N ARG A 6 -41.42 3.48 65.94
CA ARG A 6 -40.37 4.26 65.20
C ARG A 6 -39.93 3.45 64.00
N THR A 7 -40.23 3.95 62.81
CA THR A 7 -39.71 3.40 61.55
C THR A 7 -38.31 3.99 61.33
N ILE A 8 -37.29 3.12 61.35
CA ILE A 8 -35.92 3.47 61.02
C ILE A 8 -35.80 3.33 59.50
N ALA A 9 -35.63 4.46 58.80
CA ALA A 9 -35.28 4.46 57.37
C ALA A 9 -33.77 4.15 57.24
N ILE A 10 -33.44 3.01 56.70
CA ILE A 10 -32.07 2.64 56.32
C ILE A 10 -31.81 3.24 54.94
N LEU A 11 -30.97 4.28 54.92
CA LEU A 11 -30.47 4.88 53.69
C LEU A 11 -29.38 3.93 53.12
N CYS A 12 -29.70 3.14 52.10
CA CYS A 12 -28.71 2.40 51.35
C CYS A 12 -27.92 3.38 50.46
N PHE A 13 -26.70 3.69 50.87
CA PHE A 13 -25.73 4.34 50.04
C PHE A 13 -25.18 3.34 49.04
N ILE A 14 -25.66 3.37 47.80
CA ILE A 14 -25.07 2.61 46.68
C ILE A 14 -23.80 3.36 46.28
N TRP A 15 -22.68 2.83 46.70
CA TRP A 15 -21.38 3.21 46.11
C TRP A 15 -21.32 2.65 44.69
N LEU A 16 -21.48 3.50 43.71
CA LEU A 16 -21.07 3.23 42.36
C LEU A 16 -19.54 3.28 42.32
N THR A 17 -18.91 2.14 42.58
CA THR A 17 -17.51 1.96 42.20
C THR A 17 -17.49 1.80 40.69
N GLY A 18 -17.11 2.87 39.97
CA GLY A 18 -16.68 2.78 38.60
C GLY A 18 -15.47 1.82 38.56
N GLY A 19 -15.74 0.61 38.20
CA GLY A 19 -14.67 -0.35 37.89
C GLY A 19 -13.98 0.13 36.63
N CYS A 20 -12.75 0.63 36.76
CA CYS A 20 -11.79 0.51 35.68
C CYS A 20 -11.73 -0.97 35.32
N GLU A 21 -12.15 -1.35 34.12
CA GLU A 21 -11.76 -2.64 33.57
C GLU A 21 -10.25 -2.67 33.55
N LYS A 22 -9.67 -3.38 34.50
CA LYS A 22 -8.28 -3.77 34.43
C LYS A 22 -8.19 -4.67 33.21
N ASP A 23 -7.31 -4.32 32.28
CA ASP A 23 -6.83 -5.24 31.26
C ASP A 23 -6.40 -6.52 31.99
N THR A 24 -7.26 -7.54 31.95
CA THR A 24 -6.95 -8.83 32.55
C THR A 24 -5.86 -9.45 31.69
N GLU A 25 -4.69 -9.66 32.29
CA GLU A 25 -3.62 -10.46 31.68
C GLU A 25 -4.23 -11.78 31.16
N PRO A 26 -3.81 -12.24 29.99
CA PRO A 26 -4.34 -13.48 29.43
C PRO A 26 -4.09 -14.64 30.39
N THR A 27 -5.12 -15.45 30.66
CA THR A 27 -5.02 -16.64 31.53
C THR A 27 -4.32 -17.82 30.84
N TRP A 28 -3.89 -17.65 29.59
CA TRP A 28 -3.22 -18.64 28.77
C TRP A 28 -1.86 -18.11 28.26
N ILE A 29 -0.96 -19.04 27.97
CA ILE A 29 0.36 -18.69 27.40
C ILE A 29 0.26 -18.67 25.90
N ALA A 30 0.60 -17.54 25.30
CA ALA A 30 0.64 -17.42 23.85
C ALA A 30 1.67 -18.39 23.23
N PRO A 31 1.34 -19.07 22.12
CA PRO A 31 2.32 -19.84 21.37
C PRO A 31 3.44 -18.92 20.84
N LYS A 32 4.56 -19.53 20.54
CA LYS A 32 5.64 -18.79 19.87
C LYS A 32 5.15 -18.28 18.54
N MET A 33 5.22 -16.97 18.32
CA MET A 33 4.87 -16.31 17.06
C MET A 33 6.14 -15.71 16.45
N GLU A 34 6.48 -16.14 15.26
CA GLU A 34 7.63 -15.65 14.51
C GLU A 34 7.17 -15.04 13.20
N ILE A 35 7.63 -13.84 12.89
CA ILE A 35 7.38 -13.19 11.60
C ILE A 35 8.65 -13.23 10.76
N GLN A 36 8.48 -13.32 9.44
CA GLN A 36 9.59 -13.37 8.50
C GLN A 36 9.75 -12.01 7.83
N VAL A 37 10.98 -11.60 7.59
CA VAL A 37 11.27 -10.43 6.77
C VAL A 37 10.73 -10.66 5.36
N VAL A 38 9.99 -9.69 4.82
CA VAL A 38 9.45 -9.77 3.46
C VAL A 38 10.60 -9.74 2.47
N SER A 39 10.68 -10.75 1.58
CA SER A 39 11.69 -10.77 0.53
C SER A 39 11.41 -9.72 -0.54
N GLN A 40 12.45 -9.25 -1.24
CA GLN A 40 12.27 -8.27 -2.32
C GLN A 40 11.36 -8.80 -3.45
N ASP A 41 11.41 -10.10 -3.73
CA ASP A 41 10.56 -10.73 -4.74
C ASP A 41 9.08 -10.76 -4.35
N ASP A 42 8.79 -10.75 -3.04
CA ASP A 42 7.44 -10.73 -2.48
C ASP A 42 6.87 -9.30 -2.35
N ILE A 43 7.66 -8.26 -2.66
CA ILE A 43 7.24 -6.86 -2.61
C ILE A 43 6.97 -6.34 -4.02
N LYS A 44 5.79 -5.76 -4.22
CA LYS A 44 5.40 -5.07 -5.44
C LYS A 44 5.00 -3.63 -5.12
N ARG A 45 4.55 -2.90 -6.12
CA ARG A 45 4.11 -1.52 -5.97
C ARG A 45 2.86 -1.39 -5.08
N LYS A 46 1.88 -2.27 -5.26
CA LYS A 46 0.59 -2.24 -4.56
C LYS A 46 0.28 -3.53 -3.79
N SER A 47 1.23 -4.43 -3.69
CA SER A 47 1.05 -5.69 -2.97
C SER A 47 2.33 -6.16 -2.28
N ALA A 48 2.17 -6.99 -1.25
CA ALA A 48 3.26 -7.68 -0.58
C ALA A 48 2.79 -9.01 -0.01
N ILE A 49 3.69 -9.97 0.14
CA ILE A 49 3.39 -11.25 0.76
C ILE A 49 4.03 -11.32 2.14
N LEU A 50 3.20 -11.37 3.17
CA LEU A 50 3.65 -11.58 4.56
C LEU A 50 3.69 -13.07 4.88
N LYS A 51 4.71 -13.48 5.63
CA LYS A 51 4.91 -14.86 6.09
C LYS A 51 5.29 -14.88 7.56
N GLY A 52 4.92 -15.95 8.25
CA GLY A 52 5.27 -16.16 9.64
C GLY A 52 4.98 -17.58 10.08
N ASN A 53 5.18 -17.85 11.34
CA ASN A 53 4.92 -19.15 11.95
C ASN A 53 4.24 -18.96 13.31
N ILE A 54 3.19 -19.75 13.56
CA ILE A 54 2.53 -19.88 14.87
C ILE A 54 2.88 -21.25 15.39
N GLY A 55 3.59 -21.30 16.53
CA GLY A 55 4.00 -22.55 17.15
C GLY A 55 2.81 -23.47 17.46
N GLU A 56 3.08 -24.77 17.52
CA GLU A 56 2.09 -25.76 17.94
C GLU A 56 1.45 -25.38 19.28
N ASN A 57 0.14 -25.48 19.36
CA ASN A 57 -0.64 -25.11 20.55
C ASN A 57 -1.98 -25.85 20.57
N ASP A 58 -2.55 -25.98 21.77
CA ASP A 58 -3.88 -26.55 21.99
C ASP A 58 -4.93 -25.48 22.33
N LEU A 59 -4.68 -24.23 21.97
CA LEU A 59 -5.57 -23.11 22.24
C LEU A 59 -6.76 -23.08 21.28
N GLU A 60 -7.92 -22.71 21.79
CA GLU A 60 -9.07 -22.38 20.97
C GLU A 60 -8.90 -20.97 20.37
N ILE A 61 -8.07 -20.89 19.32
CA ILE A 61 -7.83 -19.65 18.59
C ILE A 61 -9.07 -19.32 17.75
N THR A 62 -9.70 -18.20 18.02
CA THR A 62 -10.89 -17.70 17.29
C THR A 62 -10.53 -16.89 16.04
N GLU A 63 -9.41 -16.17 16.09
CA GLU A 63 -8.87 -15.42 14.95
C GLU A 63 -7.34 -15.42 15.01
N CYS A 64 -6.70 -15.47 13.87
CA CYS A 64 -5.28 -15.21 13.73
C CYS A 64 -4.95 -14.62 12.36
N GLY A 65 -3.78 -14.04 12.23
CA GLY A 65 -3.34 -13.42 11.01
C GLY A 65 -2.31 -12.32 11.22
N PHE A 66 -2.33 -11.35 10.32
CA PHE A 66 -1.41 -10.21 10.37
C PHE A 66 -2.15 -8.91 10.65
N LEU A 67 -1.49 -8.06 11.43
CA LEU A 67 -1.83 -6.65 11.57
C LEU A 67 -0.77 -5.84 10.84
N TYR A 68 -1.19 -4.80 10.10
CA TYR A 68 -0.25 -3.89 9.48
C TYR A 68 -0.74 -2.45 9.54
N SER A 69 0.20 -1.51 9.51
CA SER A 69 -0.05 -0.06 9.54
C SER A 69 1.12 0.69 8.92
N ILE A 70 0.88 1.90 8.44
CA ILE A 70 1.94 2.85 8.09
C ILE A 70 2.52 3.55 9.33
N ASN A 71 1.85 3.43 10.47
CA ASN A 71 2.26 4.01 11.75
C ASN A 71 2.64 2.89 12.75
N LYS A 72 3.96 2.73 12.97
CA LYS A 72 4.49 1.73 13.89
C LYS A 72 3.96 1.87 15.30
N THR A 73 3.80 3.10 15.78
CA THR A 73 3.37 3.38 17.16
C THR A 73 1.99 2.79 17.48
N LEU A 74 1.09 2.69 16.49
CA LEU A 74 -0.22 2.07 16.68
C LEU A 74 -0.13 0.57 16.99
N LEU A 75 0.81 -0.14 16.35
CA LEU A 75 1.07 -1.55 16.64
C LEU A 75 1.78 -1.72 17.99
N GLU A 76 2.78 -0.87 18.29
CA GLU A 76 3.52 -0.90 19.56
C GLU A 76 2.60 -0.61 20.77
N SER A 77 1.68 0.33 20.64
CA SER A 77 0.70 0.67 21.67
C SER A 77 -0.49 -0.28 21.75
N LYS A 78 -0.53 -1.28 20.84
CA LYS A 78 -1.65 -2.23 20.72
C LYS A 78 -3.00 -1.54 20.48
N ALA A 79 -3.00 -0.43 19.75
CA ALA A 79 -4.22 0.27 19.35
C ALA A 79 -4.97 -0.50 18.23
N LEU A 80 -5.32 -1.76 18.48
CA LEU A 80 -5.80 -2.73 17.49
C LEU A 80 -7.19 -2.39 16.90
N GLY A 81 -7.91 -1.47 17.52
CA GLY A 81 -9.19 -0.95 17.04
C GLY A 81 -9.06 0.38 16.27
N ASP A 82 -7.85 0.91 16.10
CA ASP A 82 -7.63 2.11 15.32
C ASP A 82 -7.88 1.83 13.83
N LYS A 83 -8.50 2.78 13.14
CA LYS A 83 -8.84 2.68 11.70
C LYS A 83 -7.62 2.51 10.79
N ASP A 84 -6.45 2.98 11.24
CA ASP A 84 -5.19 2.91 10.50
C ASP A 84 -4.40 1.62 10.82
N VAL A 85 -4.96 0.72 11.62
CA VAL A 85 -4.47 -0.66 11.83
C VAL A 85 -5.35 -1.62 11.04
N ILE A 86 -4.79 -2.20 10.01
CA ILE A 86 -5.50 -3.14 9.14
C ILE A 86 -5.25 -4.57 9.61
N LYS A 87 -6.35 -5.31 9.79
CA LYS A 87 -6.34 -6.73 10.18
C LYS A 87 -6.60 -7.60 8.94
N VAL A 88 -5.73 -8.58 8.71
CA VAL A 88 -5.90 -9.60 7.66
C VAL A 88 -5.84 -10.98 8.31
N LEU A 89 -6.91 -11.75 8.12
CA LEU A 89 -7.06 -13.07 8.72
C LEU A 89 -6.38 -14.14 7.87
N VAL A 90 -5.92 -15.21 8.54
CA VAL A 90 -5.50 -16.47 7.94
C VAL A 90 -6.31 -17.60 8.52
N GLU A 91 -6.44 -18.71 7.80
CA GLU A 91 -7.22 -19.87 8.25
C GLU A 91 -6.42 -20.80 9.19
N GLN A 92 -5.09 -20.84 9.01
CA GLN A 92 -4.20 -21.70 9.79
C GLN A 92 -3.98 -21.09 11.17
N THR A 93 -4.23 -21.89 12.23
CA THR A 93 -4.04 -21.49 13.63
C THR A 93 -2.72 -21.98 14.23
N SER A 94 -1.94 -22.77 13.48
CA SER A 94 -0.59 -23.23 13.82
C SER A 94 0.22 -23.52 12.56
N GLY A 95 1.55 -23.60 12.69
CA GLY A 95 2.46 -23.81 11.59
C GLY A 95 2.72 -22.54 10.78
N GLU A 96 3.12 -22.73 9.51
CA GLU A 96 3.41 -21.63 8.59
C GLU A 96 2.11 -20.91 8.17
N VAL A 97 2.12 -19.60 8.29
CA VAL A 97 1.03 -18.71 7.88
C VAL A 97 1.51 -17.72 6.83
N LYS A 98 0.66 -17.48 5.83
CA LYS A 98 0.98 -16.62 4.69
C LYS A 98 -0.26 -15.84 4.26
N VAL A 99 -0.06 -14.55 3.90
CA VAL A 99 -1.10 -13.71 3.33
C VAL A 99 -0.52 -12.78 2.27
N GLN A 100 -1.28 -12.51 1.23
CA GLN A 100 -0.98 -11.48 0.25
C GLN A 100 -1.78 -10.22 0.61
N LEU A 101 -1.08 -9.11 0.77
CA LEU A 101 -1.67 -7.78 0.90
C LEU A 101 -1.85 -7.19 -0.48
N GLU A 102 -2.97 -6.50 -0.69
CA GLU A 102 -3.33 -5.81 -1.92
C GLU A 102 -3.67 -4.34 -1.63
N GLU A 103 -3.78 -3.53 -2.68
CA GLU A 103 -4.18 -2.12 -2.62
C GLU A 103 -3.28 -1.25 -1.73
N LEU A 104 -2.01 -1.64 -1.60
CA LEU A 104 -1.03 -0.87 -0.86
C LEU A 104 -0.67 0.44 -1.60
N ILE A 105 -0.26 1.44 -0.86
CA ILE A 105 0.21 2.72 -1.42
C ILE A 105 1.67 2.54 -1.91
N PRO A 106 1.99 2.87 -3.16
CA PRO A 106 3.36 2.78 -3.67
C PRO A 106 4.37 3.64 -2.88
N GLY A 107 5.61 3.20 -2.78
CA GLY A 107 6.70 3.92 -2.12
C GLY A 107 6.48 4.16 -0.63
N THR A 108 5.69 3.33 0.02
CA THR A 108 5.26 3.53 1.41
C THR A 108 5.84 2.45 2.32
N ASN A 109 6.34 2.87 3.48
CA ASN A 109 6.76 1.97 4.55
C ASN A 109 5.55 1.44 5.31
N TYR A 110 5.46 0.12 5.45
CA TYR A 110 4.47 -0.58 6.25
C TYR A 110 5.16 -1.34 7.37
N PHE A 111 4.55 -1.32 8.55
CA PHE A 111 4.93 -2.11 9.71
C PHE A 111 3.91 -3.23 9.90
N TYR A 112 4.35 -4.41 10.33
CA TYR A 112 3.46 -5.56 10.48
C TYR A 112 3.89 -6.48 11.61
N CYS A 113 2.93 -7.20 12.16
CA CYS A 113 3.13 -8.24 13.17
C CYS A 113 2.08 -9.35 13.00
N LEU A 114 2.34 -10.53 13.57
CA LEU A 114 1.34 -11.58 13.74
C LEU A 114 0.44 -11.26 14.93
N PHE A 115 -0.80 -11.72 14.88
CA PHE A 115 -1.69 -11.73 16.05
C PHE A 115 -2.46 -13.05 16.14
N ILE A 116 -2.87 -13.39 17.34
CA ILE A 116 -3.83 -14.43 17.66
C ILE A 116 -4.85 -13.89 18.66
N THR A 117 -6.09 -14.37 18.56
CA THR A 117 -7.18 -14.04 19.48
C THR A 117 -7.74 -15.33 20.06
N CYS A 118 -7.81 -15.42 21.38
CA CYS A 118 -8.48 -16.49 22.11
C CYS A 118 -9.55 -15.86 23.02
N GLY A 119 -10.81 -16.20 22.77
CA GLY A 119 -11.93 -15.52 23.44
C GLY A 119 -11.92 -14.02 23.16
N ASN A 120 -11.79 -13.20 24.20
CA ASN A 120 -11.77 -11.73 24.11
C ASN A 120 -10.36 -11.13 24.18
N THR A 121 -9.31 -11.94 24.18
CA THR A 121 -7.93 -11.46 24.34
C THR A 121 -7.16 -11.66 23.07
N THR A 122 -6.58 -10.57 22.57
CA THR A 122 -5.68 -10.56 21.40
C THR A 122 -4.24 -10.34 21.86
N VAL A 123 -3.34 -11.18 21.37
CA VAL A 123 -1.89 -11.07 21.58
C VAL A 123 -1.21 -10.91 20.23
N ILE A 124 -0.21 -10.05 20.17
CA ILE A 124 0.62 -9.83 18.97
C ILE A 124 2.01 -10.44 19.17
N SER A 125 2.70 -10.73 18.08
CA SER A 125 4.10 -11.18 18.10
C SER A 125 4.99 -10.15 18.77
N PRO A 126 6.09 -10.59 19.44
CA PRO A 126 6.99 -9.66 20.13
C PRO A 126 7.73 -8.72 19.18
N GLU A 127 7.90 -9.13 17.94
CA GLU A 127 8.55 -8.34 16.91
C GLU A 127 7.52 -7.66 16.01
N ILE A 128 7.87 -6.43 15.58
CA ILE A 128 7.18 -5.66 14.55
C ILE A 128 8.21 -5.40 13.46
N LEU A 129 8.04 -6.01 12.30
CA LEU A 129 8.91 -5.84 11.14
C LEU A 129 8.34 -4.77 10.20
N GLN A 130 9.14 -4.41 9.18
CA GLN A 130 8.74 -3.44 8.18
C GLN A 130 9.14 -3.90 6.78
N PHE A 131 8.41 -3.39 5.79
CA PHE A 131 8.78 -3.42 4.38
C PHE A 131 8.37 -2.10 3.72
N ALA A 132 9.00 -1.77 2.59
CA ALA A 132 8.58 -0.65 1.75
C ALA A 132 8.07 -1.18 0.41
N THR A 133 6.91 -0.73 -0.02
CA THR A 133 6.41 -1.00 -1.38
C THR A 133 7.31 -0.31 -2.41
N VAL A 134 7.36 -0.89 -3.61
CA VAL A 134 8.11 -0.28 -4.73
C VAL A 134 7.50 1.08 -5.07
N ALA A 135 8.35 2.09 -5.19
CA ALA A 135 7.90 3.42 -5.57
C ALA A 135 7.45 3.45 -7.04
N ASN A 136 6.55 4.37 -7.37
CA ASN A 136 6.23 4.68 -8.74
C ASN A 136 7.26 5.66 -9.29
N ASN A 137 8.14 5.19 -10.15
CA ASN A 137 9.09 6.03 -10.87
C ASN A 137 8.53 6.37 -12.24
N ALA A 138 8.74 7.61 -12.69
CA ALA A 138 8.40 7.99 -14.06
C ALA A 138 9.26 7.20 -15.05
N PRO A 139 8.72 6.85 -16.23
CA PRO A 139 9.53 6.28 -17.29
C PRO A 139 10.67 7.22 -17.72
N GLU A 140 11.79 6.64 -18.11
CA GLU A 140 12.93 7.36 -18.68
C GLU A 140 13.00 7.10 -20.18
N LEU A 141 13.17 8.17 -20.95
CA LEU A 141 13.24 8.12 -22.42
C LEU A 141 14.57 8.66 -22.89
N ASP A 142 15.10 8.07 -23.96
CA ASP A 142 16.24 8.64 -24.69
C ASP A 142 15.81 9.85 -25.52
N ALA A 143 16.80 10.60 -25.98
CA ALA A 143 16.60 11.76 -26.85
C ALA A 143 15.90 11.36 -28.16
N ILE A 144 15.02 12.25 -28.63
CA ILE A 144 14.35 12.07 -29.92
C ILE A 144 15.38 12.11 -31.04
N THR A 145 15.29 11.14 -31.94
CA THR A 145 16.08 11.11 -33.20
C THR A 145 15.19 11.33 -34.41
N LEU A 146 15.59 12.25 -35.29
CA LEU A 146 14.91 12.44 -36.54
C LEU A 146 15.24 11.30 -37.52
N ARG A 147 14.21 10.65 -38.05
CA ARG A 147 14.33 9.59 -39.08
C ARG A 147 14.12 10.12 -40.49
N THR A 148 12.99 10.77 -40.73
CA THR A 148 12.67 11.38 -42.04
C THR A 148 11.94 12.70 -41.87
N LYS A 149 12.06 13.56 -42.87
CA LYS A 149 11.37 14.84 -42.92
C LYS A 149 10.96 15.14 -44.36
N ASP A 150 9.73 15.53 -44.56
CA ASP A 150 9.24 16.10 -45.82
C ASP A 150 8.51 17.45 -45.63
N ASN A 151 7.76 17.94 -46.61
CA ASN A 151 7.13 19.26 -46.56
C ASN A 151 6.02 19.37 -45.50
N GLN A 152 5.38 18.28 -45.12
CA GLN A 152 4.20 18.25 -44.23
C GLN A 152 4.22 17.12 -43.21
N SER A 153 5.33 16.39 -43.12
CA SER A 153 5.47 15.34 -42.12
C SER A 153 6.89 15.22 -41.58
N ILE A 154 6.99 14.69 -40.36
CA ILE A 154 8.23 14.37 -39.70
C ILE A 154 8.07 13.02 -39.05
N THR A 155 9.03 12.09 -39.27
CA THR A 155 9.11 10.83 -38.57
C THR A 155 10.25 10.91 -37.58
N VAL A 156 9.97 10.65 -36.34
CA VAL A 156 10.92 10.62 -35.23
C VAL A 156 10.86 9.29 -34.45
N ALA A 157 11.95 8.97 -33.78
CA ALA A 157 12.05 7.81 -32.93
C ALA A 157 12.59 8.19 -31.54
N SER A 158 12.21 7.47 -30.53
CA SER A 158 12.75 7.51 -29.19
C SER A 158 12.72 6.12 -28.56
N GLU A 159 13.56 5.88 -27.57
CA GLU A 159 13.67 4.61 -26.86
C GLU A 159 13.20 4.78 -25.41
N VAL A 160 12.52 3.78 -24.88
CA VAL A 160 12.22 3.69 -23.45
C VAL A 160 13.40 3.05 -22.74
N ILE A 161 14.22 3.86 -22.04
CA ILE A 161 15.38 3.39 -21.26
C ILE A 161 14.93 2.62 -20.03
N SER A 162 13.85 3.09 -19.38
CA SER A 162 13.27 2.48 -18.20
C SER A 162 11.77 2.70 -18.17
N SER A 163 11.01 1.67 -17.86
CA SER A 163 9.55 1.77 -17.68
C SER A 163 9.15 2.35 -16.32
N GLY A 164 10.12 2.50 -15.38
CA GLY A 164 9.86 3.08 -14.05
C GLY A 164 9.21 2.13 -13.05
N ALA A 165 9.27 0.82 -13.24
CA ALA A 165 8.76 -0.26 -12.38
C ALA A 165 7.36 -0.81 -12.75
N GLU A 166 6.67 -0.18 -13.71
CA GLU A 166 5.38 -0.66 -14.23
C GLU A 166 5.42 -0.68 -15.76
N SER A 167 4.49 -1.40 -16.38
CA SER A 167 4.37 -1.42 -17.83
C SER A 167 3.97 -0.05 -18.38
N ILE A 168 4.51 0.29 -19.55
CA ILE A 168 4.13 1.53 -20.27
C ILE A 168 2.74 1.36 -20.85
N GLU A 169 1.81 2.22 -20.44
CA GLU A 169 0.45 2.26 -20.98
C GLU A 169 0.34 3.12 -22.23
N LEU A 170 1.06 4.23 -22.25
CA LEU A 170 1.00 5.19 -23.33
C LEU A 170 2.39 5.80 -23.57
N ARG A 171 2.79 5.93 -24.83
CA ARG A 171 4.01 6.59 -25.24
C ARG A 171 3.81 7.30 -26.56
N GLY A 172 4.67 8.21 -26.91
CA GLY A 172 4.55 8.96 -28.14
C GLY A 172 5.30 10.27 -28.12
N VAL A 173 4.82 11.22 -28.90
CA VAL A 173 5.36 12.58 -28.95
C VAL A 173 4.26 13.62 -28.81
N CYS A 174 4.56 14.69 -28.11
CA CYS A 174 3.79 15.92 -28.13
C CYS A 174 4.58 17.01 -28.87
N TYR A 175 3.88 17.94 -29.50
CA TYR A 175 4.54 18.97 -30.30
C TYR A 175 3.74 20.29 -30.34
N VAL A 176 4.47 21.38 -30.45
CA VAL A 176 3.94 22.72 -30.59
C VAL A 176 4.62 23.44 -31.75
N LYS A 177 3.94 24.40 -32.32
CA LYS A 177 4.48 25.27 -33.37
C LYS A 177 5.45 26.29 -32.78
N GLY A 178 6.62 26.46 -33.40
CA GLY A 178 7.67 27.39 -32.96
C GLY A 178 8.90 26.69 -32.41
N THR A 179 9.93 27.48 -32.13
CA THR A 179 11.24 27.04 -31.61
C THR A 179 11.35 27.14 -30.08
N GLU A 180 10.46 27.92 -29.47
CA GLU A 180 10.44 28.20 -28.03
C GLU A 180 9.15 27.67 -27.45
N GLY A 181 9.14 26.41 -27.05
CA GLY A 181 7.99 25.77 -26.41
C GLY A 181 8.42 24.59 -25.57
N ASP A 182 7.67 24.32 -24.51
CA ASP A 182 7.76 23.08 -23.75
C ASP A 182 6.49 22.25 -24.02
N PRO A 183 6.48 21.40 -25.07
CA PRO A 183 5.29 20.61 -25.42
C PRO A 183 4.85 19.73 -24.26
N LYS A 184 3.55 19.76 -23.98
CA LYS A 184 2.91 18.98 -22.92
C LYS A 184 1.92 17.98 -23.49
N LEU A 185 1.54 16.99 -22.73
CA LEU A 185 0.60 15.94 -23.18
C LEU A 185 -0.78 16.51 -23.59
N GLY A 186 -1.18 17.69 -23.06
CA GLY A 186 -2.41 18.39 -23.44
C GLY A 186 -2.32 19.14 -24.77
N ASP A 187 -1.14 19.28 -25.37
CA ASP A 187 -0.93 19.88 -26.68
C ASP A 187 -1.21 18.87 -27.81
N ASN A 188 -0.85 19.25 -29.09
CA ASN A 188 -0.92 18.24 -30.13
C ASN A 188 0.00 17.06 -29.83
N ASN A 189 -0.51 15.86 -29.99
CA ASN A 189 0.25 14.66 -29.73
C ASN A 189 -0.07 13.54 -30.71
N VAL A 190 0.88 12.60 -30.85
CA VAL A 190 0.70 11.34 -31.54
C VAL A 190 1.16 10.25 -30.62
N ALA A 191 0.21 9.47 -30.15
CA ALA A 191 0.44 8.36 -29.23
C ALA A 191 0.61 7.04 -30.00
N VAL A 192 1.42 6.16 -29.44
CA VAL A 192 1.61 4.78 -29.86
C VAL A 192 1.12 3.89 -28.72
N PRO A 193 0.36 2.83 -29.00
CA PRO A 193 -0.08 1.90 -27.96
C PRO A 193 1.09 1.25 -27.22
N GLU A 194 0.75 0.56 -26.14
CA GLU A 194 1.60 -0.15 -25.20
C GLU A 194 2.93 -0.68 -25.77
N GLY A 195 3.97 -0.72 -24.96
CA GLY A 195 5.25 -1.33 -25.28
C GLY A 195 6.42 -0.74 -24.51
N GLU A 196 7.38 -1.56 -24.17
CA GLU A 196 8.53 -1.22 -23.31
C GLU A 196 9.82 -0.93 -24.09
N THR A 197 9.75 -0.91 -25.41
CA THR A 197 10.91 -0.73 -26.28
C THR A 197 10.87 0.60 -27.00
N ASP A 198 11.74 0.76 -27.97
CA ASP A 198 11.76 1.88 -28.90
C ASP A 198 10.42 2.06 -29.65
N PHE A 199 10.16 3.27 -30.07
CA PHE A 199 8.98 3.59 -30.87
C PHE A 199 9.31 4.62 -31.94
N VAL A 200 8.55 4.53 -33.04
CA VAL A 200 8.64 5.45 -34.19
C VAL A 200 7.29 6.10 -34.39
N VAL A 201 7.30 7.42 -34.54
CA VAL A 201 6.09 8.21 -34.72
C VAL A 201 6.23 9.09 -35.94
N THR A 202 5.18 9.12 -36.77
CA THR A 202 5.06 10.08 -37.87
C THR A 202 4.03 11.15 -37.53
N ILE A 203 4.47 12.38 -37.44
CA ILE A 203 3.61 13.55 -37.30
C ILE A 203 3.29 14.03 -38.71
N SER A 204 2.00 14.07 -39.09
CA SER A 204 1.52 14.48 -40.39
C SER A 204 0.71 15.77 -40.32
N ASN A 205 0.39 16.34 -41.49
CA ASN A 205 -0.40 17.58 -41.62
C ASN A 205 0.28 18.80 -40.99
N LEU A 206 1.60 18.82 -40.97
CA LEU A 206 2.36 19.97 -40.55
C LEU A 206 2.29 21.13 -41.59
N SER A 207 2.44 22.36 -41.12
CA SER A 207 2.57 23.50 -42.01
C SER A 207 3.96 23.54 -42.66
N ALA A 208 4.04 23.64 -43.95
CA ALA A 208 5.32 23.78 -44.66
C ALA A 208 6.11 25.00 -44.17
N SER A 209 7.44 24.94 -44.23
CA SER A 209 8.35 26.03 -43.83
C SER A 209 8.08 26.59 -42.44
N THR A 210 7.72 25.70 -41.50
CA THR A 210 7.38 26.06 -40.14
C THR A 210 8.21 25.23 -39.15
N ASP A 211 8.75 25.89 -38.13
CA ASP A 211 9.45 25.22 -37.07
C ASP A 211 8.48 24.61 -36.05
N TYR A 212 8.86 23.46 -35.51
CA TYR A 212 8.13 22.74 -34.45
C TYR A 212 9.08 22.27 -33.38
N THR A 213 8.68 22.45 -32.13
CA THR A 213 9.31 21.81 -30.99
C THR A 213 8.58 20.50 -30.69
N ILE A 214 9.33 19.41 -30.56
CA ILE A 214 8.81 18.05 -30.35
C ILE A 214 9.43 17.46 -29.08
N ARG A 215 8.63 16.81 -28.25
CA ARG A 215 9.05 16.14 -27.04
C ARG A 215 8.46 14.73 -26.97
N ALA A 216 9.28 13.73 -26.66
CA ALA A 216 8.79 12.39 -26.36
C ALA A 216 8.12 12.34 -24.98
N PHE A 217 7.15 11.48 -24.83
CA PHE A 217 6.53 11.15 -23.54
C PHE A 217 6.30 9.65 -23.41
N ALA A 218 6.30 9.16 -22.17
CA ALA A 218 5.80 7.85 -21.79
C ALA A 218 5.08 7.95 -20.46
N MET A 219 4.06 7.13 -20.28
CA MET A 219 3.28 7.02 -19.04
C MET A 219 3.21 5.56 -18.65
N ASN A 220 3.40 5.28 -17.37
CA ASN A 220 3.17 3.99 -16.75
C ASN A 220 2.00 4.07 -15.77
N ASN A 221 1.54 2.91 -15.31
CA ASN A 221 0.44 2.78 -14.35
C ASN A 221 0.77 3.36 -12.97
#